data_3341133a199be5da6cf9aae54c8c4567
#
_entry.id   3341133a199be5da6cf9aae54c8c4567
#
_cell.length_a   1.000
_cell.length_b   1.000
_cell.length_c   1.000
_cell.angle_alpha   90.00
_cell.angle_beta   90.00
_cell.angle_gamma   90.00
#
_symmetry.space_group_name_H-M   'P 1'
#
loop_
_entity.id
_entity.type
_entity.pdbx_description
1 polymer ?
#
loop_
_entity_poly.entity_id
_entity_poly.type
_entity_poly.pdbx_seq_one_letter_code
_entity_poly.pdbx_strand_id
1 'polypeptide(L)'
;MHHFSVHGCFSFTPDLTFNKVFLQVFGLGGKAGVVAFVMITGYFMVSSSFKLHKFAKLVGQIWFYSIAMLGVAMGLGLDTVTSRNMMLALLPIGAMSWFGQNFLVLYLLTPIINRVLHWLQHKYYVMLLVVSTVIWFLIPTALNLWPNVPHTTFGFKHIFSFVVFYSLGAYIKLYGSHITKKIGIIFSTIGFVGAFLGDILVDVLAMTNPVYMKQIFYFTQNDYGFFQLLLGIGLFIIFLKAKITYRPWINVVASTTFGIYLLHDNKLFLHYMWDNALATYQYYDSLVLPLYAIFVVALIFVVGMTVDYVRLAFIEKPVMKAITPSLERIQSRVEKVLPL
;
A
#
# COMPACT_ATOMS: atom_id res chain seq x y z
N MET A 1 1.75 5.19 -10.48
CA MET A 1 0.55 4.86 -11.28
C MET A 1 -0.72 5.16 -10.49
N HIS A 2 -1.07 4.40 -9.45
CA HIS A 2 -2.29 4.62 -8.67
C HIS A 2 -2.47 6.07 -8.19
N HIS A 3 -1.46 6.65 -7.55
CA HIS A 3 -1.55 8.01 -7.02
C HIS A 3 -1.68 9.08 -8.12
N PHE A 4 -1.16 8.85 -9.32
CA PHE A 4 -1.46 9.70 -10.48
C PHE A 4 -2.95 9.72 -10.79
N SER A 5 -3.60 8.54 -10.83
CA SER A 5 -5.02 8.44 -11.16
C SER A 5 -5.93 8.99 -10.08
N VAL A 6 -5.57 8.82 -8.78
CA VAL A 6 -6.46 9.16 -7.66
C VAL A 6 -6.19 10.54 -7.05
N HIS A 7 -5.02 11.11 -7.26
CA HIS A 7 -4.62 12.41 -6.72
C HIS A 7 -4.39 13.47 -7.81
N GLY A 8 -4.56 13.12 -9.09
CA GLY A 8 -4.27 14.00 -10.21
C GLY A 8 -5.28 15.14 -10.41
N CYS A 9 -6.22 15.35 -9.49
CA CYS A 9 -7.21 16.44 -9.48
C CYS A 9 -8.05 16.52 -10.77
N PHE A 10 -8.34 15.37 -11.38
CA PHE A 10 -9.11 15.29 -12.62
C PHE A 10 -10.60 15.57 -12.39
N SER A 11 -11.21 16.35 -13.30
CA SER A 11 -12.65 16.62 -13.31
C SER A 11 -13.36 15.62 -14.21
N PHE A 12 -13.93 14.56 -13.62
CA PHE A 12 -14.61 13.51 -14.38
C PHE A 12 -16.03 13.89 -14.73
N THR A 13 -16.44 13.55 -15.98
CA THR A 13 -17.82 13.60 -16.45
C THR A 13 -18.44 12.20 -16.43
N PRO A 14 -19.79 12.08 -16.55
CA PRO A 14 -20.43 10.77 -16.67
C PRO A 14 -19.99 10.00 -17.91
N ASP A 15 -19.53 10.69 -18.95
CA ASP A 15 -19.19 10.07 -20.22
C ASP A 15 -18.04 9.06 -20.11
N LEU A 16 -18.13 8.00 -20.91
CA LEU A 16 -17.10 6.98 -21.03
C LEU A 16 -16.03 7.47 -22.03
N THR A 17 -15.02 8.19 -21.54
CA THR A 17 -13.92 8.67 -22.35
C THR A 17 -12.70 7.75 -22.27
N PHE A 18 -11.86 7.75 -23.33
CA PHE A 18 -10.62 6.98 -23.34
C PHE A 18 -9.72 7.33 -22.14
N ASN A 19 -9.55 8.61 -21.82
CA ASN A 19 -8.69 9.06 -20.72
C ASN A 19 -9.21 8.65 -19.35
N LYS A 20 -10.54 8.62 -19.14
CA LYS A 20 -11.15 8.12 -17.92
C LYS A 20 -10.86 6.63 -17.73
N VAL A 21 -11.12 5.82 -18.76
CA VAL A 21 -10.84 4.38 -18.73
C VAL A 21 -9.35 4.11 -18.56
N PHE A 22 -8.49 4.86 -19.26
CA PHE A 22 -7.05 4.78 -19.07
C PHE A 22 -6.64 5.02 -17.60
N LEU A 23 -7.17 6.08 -16.96
CA LEU A 23 -6.86 6.38 -15.55
C LEU A 23 -7.35 5.30 -14.60
N GLN A 24 -8.52 4.71 -14.85
CA GLN A 24 -9.03 3.58 -14.06
C GLN A 24 -8.09 2.38 -14.16
N VAL A 25 -7.73 1.96 -15.37
CA VAL A 25 -6.77 0.85 -15.60
C VAL A 25 -5.39 1.15 -15.03
N PHE A 26 -4.89 2.38 -15.23
CA PHE A 26 -3.58 2.81 -14.73
C PHE A 26 -3.52 2.84 -13.20
N GLY A 27 -4.65 3.09 -12.56
CA GLY A 27 -4.82 3.09 -11.11
C GLY A 27 -4.94 1.70 -10.46
N LEU A 28 -5.32 0.66 -11.20
CA LEU A 28 -5.66 -0.67 -10.66
C LEU A 28 -4.56 -1.30 -9.80
N GLY A 29 -3.29 -1.02 -10.09
CA GLY A 29 -2.16 -1.62 -9.37
C GLY A 29 -1.97 -1.15 -7.92
N GLY A 30 -2.62 -0.06 -7.48
CA GLY A 30 -2.32 0.55 -6.18
C GLY A 30 -2.68 -0.30 -4.98
N LYS A 31 -3.96 -0.61 -4.83
CA LYS A 31 -4.41 -1.42 -3.69
C LYS A 31 -3.90 -2.87 -3.78
N ALA A 32 -3.81 -3.43 -4.99
CA ALA A 32 -3.17 -4.73 -5.22
C ALA A 32 -1.69 -4.73 -4.81
N GLY A 33 -0.97 -3.61 -5.05
CA GLY A 33 0.40 -3.42 -4.58
C GLY A 33 0.51 -3.42 -3.05
N VAL A 34 -0.42 -2.79 -2.34
CA VAL A 34 -0.50 -2.84 -0.86
C VAL A 34 -0.68 -4.29 -0.39
N VAL A 35 -1.62 -5.04 -0.99
CA VAL A 35 -1.84 -6.46 -0.69
C VAL A 35 -0.54 -7.25 -0.86
N ALA A 36 0.10 -7.15 -2.04
CA ALA A 36 1.32 -7.89 -2.34
C ALA A 36 2.47 -7.52 -1.39
N PHE A 37 2.64 -6.23 -1.07
CA PHE A 37 3.70 -5.76 -0.15
C PHE A 37 3.54 -6.34 1.26
N VAL A 38 2.31 -6.33 1.80
CA VAL A 38 2.05 -6.87 3.14
C VAL A 38 2.13 -8.40 3.14
N MET A 39 1.72 -9.07 2.04
CA MET A 39 1.91 -10.51 1.88
C MET A 39 3.40 -10.91 1.85
N ILE A 40 4.27 -10.13 1.18
CA ILE A 40 5.72 -10.32 1.22
C ILE A 40 6.20 -10.29 2.66
N THR A 41 5.74 -9.31 3.44
CA THR A 41 6.09 -9.21 4.87
C THR A 41 5.66 -10.45 5.64
N GLY A 42 4.41 -10.90 5.49
CA GLY A 42 3.90 -12.11 6.12
C GLY A 42 4.68 -13.37 5.74
N TYR A 43 4.98 -13.52 4.44
CA TYR A 43 5.73 -14.65 3.93
C TYR A 43 7.14 -14.78 4.55
N PHE A 44 7.85 -13.66 4.69
CA PHE A 44 9.22 -13.69 5.24
C PHE A 44 9.27 -13.60 6.76
N MET A 45 8.30 -12.95 7.39
CA MET A 45 8.34 -12.71 8.84
C MET A 45 7.65 -13.77 9.68
N VAL A 46 6.77 -14.60 9.09
CA VAL A 46 6.06 -15.64 9.87
C VAL A 46 7.00 -16.63 10.57
N SER A 47 8.17 -16.90 9.99
CA SER A 47 9.21 -17.78 10.56
C SER A 47 10.40 -17.00 11.13
N SER A 48 10.27 -15.71 11.35
CA SER A 48 11.34 -14.83 11.84
C SER A 48 11.01 -14.28 13.22
N SER A 49 12.02 -14.12 14.07
CA SER A 49 11.86 -13.40 15.34
C SER A 49 11.74 -11.90 15.12
N PHE A 50 11.04 -11.23 16.01
CA PHE A 50 11.01 -9.77 16.08
C PHE A 50 12.42 -9.21 16.32
N LYS A 51 12.76 -8.12 15.62
CA LYS A 51 14.06 -7.45 15.75
C LYS A 51 13.84 -5.97 16.04
N LEU A 52 14.19 -5.54 17.25
CA LEU A 52 14.00 -4.14 17.69
C LEU A 52 14.74 -3.15 16.80
N HIS A 53 15.95 -3.48 16.34
CA HIS A 53 16.71 -2.60 15.42
C HIS A 53 16.02 -2.43 14.06
N LYS A 54 15.32 -3.47 13.53
CA LYS A 54 14.53 -3.34 12.29
C LYS A 54 13.30 -2.47 12.49
N PHE A 55 12.65 -2.59 13.66
CA PHE A 55 11.54 -1.70 14.02
C PHE A 55 12.01 -0.26 14.14
N ALA A 56 13.11 0.00 14.85
CA ALA A 56 13.69 1.33 14.97
C ALA A 56 14.07 1.94 13.61
N LYS A 57 14.62 1.11 12.71
CA LYS A 57 14.89 1.51 11.32
C LYS A 57 13.62 1.96 10.60
N LEU A 58 12.54 1.19 10.69
CA LEU A 58 11.25 1.51 10.08
C LEU A 58 10.66 2.82 10.64
N VAL A 59 10.64 2.97 11.96
CA VAL A 59 10.23 4.21 12.64
C VAL A 59 11.08 5.40 12.16
N GLY A 60 12.40 5.24 12.14
CA GLY A 60 13.34 6.28 11.72
C GLY A 60 13.11 6.71 10.27
N GLN A 61 12.84 5.77 9.35
CA GLN A 61 12.54 6.10 7.95
C GLN A 61 11.24 6.88 7.82
N ILE A 62 10.16 6.43 8.46
CA ILE A 62 8.86 7.11 8.41
C ILE A 62 8.95 8.50 9.02
N TRP A 63 9.62 8.62 10.17
CA TRP A 63 9.79 9.89 10.87
C TRP A 63 10.67 10.87 10.10
N PHE A 64 11.76 10.39 9.49
CA PHE A 64 12.61 11.20 8.62
C PHE A 64 11.80 11.89 7.53
N TYR A 65 10.97 11.13 6.78
CA TYR A 65 10.13 11.71 5.73
C TYR A 65 9.05 12.64 6.28
N SER A 66 8.49 12.38 7.45
CA SER A 66 7.54 13.30 8.09
C SER A 66 8.17 14.66 8.37
N ILE A 67 9.41 14.68 8.94
CA ILE A 67 10.13 15.90 9.25
C ILE A 67 10.66 16.60 7.97
N ALA A 68 11.24 15.83 7.05
CA ALA A 68 11.79 16.38 5.82
C ALA A 68 10.69 17.06 4.98
N MET A 69 9.53 16.42 4.85
CA MET A 69 8.40 17.00 4.12
C MET A 69 7.74 18.17 4.85
N LEU A 70 7.77 18.18 6.19
CA LEU A 70 7.39 19.37 6.96
C LEU A 70 8.31 20.56 6.62
N GLY A 71 9.63 20.34 6.59
CA GLY A 71 10.60 21.37 6.21
C GLY A 71 10.35 21.90 4.78
N VAL A 72 10.08 21.02 3.83
CA VAL A 72 9.73 21.40 2.45
C VAL A 72 8.43 22.21 2.41
N ALA A 73 7.38 21.75 3.09
CA ALA A 73 6.10 22.46 3.14
C ALA A 73 6.22 23.85 3.78
N MET A 74 7.02 23.98 4.84
CA MET A 74 7.32 25.28 5.47
C MET A 74 8.10 26.20 4.53
N GLY A 75 9.12 25.66 3.85
CA GLY A 75 9.92 26.43 2.89
C GLY A 75 9.14 26.93 1.68
N LEU A 76 8.08 26.21 1.29
CA LEU A 76 7.15 26.59 0.20
C LEU A 76 5.96 27.44 0.70
N GLY A 77 5.82 27.64 2.01
CA GLY A 77 4.70 28.41 2.58
C GLY A 77 3.34 27.74 2.36
N LEU A 78 3.25 26.38 2.39
CA LEU A 78 2.02 25.68 2.09
C LEU A 78 0.98 25.80 3.22
N ASP A 79 -0.29 25.98 2.87
CA ASP A 79 -1.43 26.06 3.81
C ASP A 79 -1.62 24.77 4.64
N THR A 80 -1.04 23.65 4.20
CA THR A 80 -1.01 22.39 4.95
C THR A 80 -0.18 22.46 6.23
N VAL A 81 0.65 23.50 6.41
CA VAL A 81 1.47 23.72 7.61
C VAL A 81 0.63 24.36 8.71
N THR A 82 -0.19 23.56 9.34
CA THR A 82 -0.99 23.94 10.53
C THR A 82 -0.30 23.46 11.80
N SER A 83 -0.61 24.08 12.96
CA SER A 83 -0.06 23.65 14.26
C SER A 83 -0.31 22.16 14.53
N ARG A 84 -1.50 21.67 14.15
CA ARG A 84 -1.85 20.25 14.25
C ARG A 84 -0.94 19.36 13.38
N ASN A 85 -0.75 19.71 12.12
CA ASN A 85 0.05 18.93 11.19
C ASN A 85 1.55 18.99 11.55
N MET A 86 2.04 20.11 12.05
CA MET A 86 3.39 20.23 12.60
C MET A 86 3.59 19.27 13.77
N MET A 87 2.69 19.30 14.76
CA MET A 87 2.75 18.38 15.91
C MET A 87 2.74 16.91 15.45
N LEU A 88 1.83 16.55 14.52
CA LEU A 88 1.73 15.17 14.01
C LEU A 88 2.97 14.74 13.22
N ALA A 89 3.59 15.63 12.47
CA ALA A 89 4.82 15.34 11.70
C ALA A 89 6.03 15.14 12.62
N LEU A 90 6.08 15.84 13.75
CA LEU A 90 7.15 15.70 14.74
C LEU A 90 7.04 14.43 15.58
N LEU A 91 5.89 13.75 15.61
CA LEU A 91 5.72 12.49 16.32
C LEU A 91 6.17 11.30 15.47
N PRO A 92 6.95 10.35 16.02
CA PRO A 92 7.45 9.17 15.30
C PRO A 92 6.39 8.07 15.17
N ILE A 93 5.12 8.45 14.90
CA ILE A 93 3.96 7.53 14.85
C ILE A 93 3.40 7.33 13.44
N GLY A 94 4.06 7.90 12.43
CA GLY A 94 3.64 7.73 11.03
C GLY A 94 2.35 8.46 10.65
N ALA A 95 1.93 9.49 11.40
CA ALA A 95 0.66 10.19 11.20
C ALA A 95 0.52 10.86 9.82
N MET A 96 1.63 11.13 9.13
CA MET A 96 1.65 11.71 7.79
C MET A 96 1.44 10.68 6.67
N SER A 97 1.43 9.38 6.99
CA SER A 97 1.23 8.29 6.03
C SER A 97 0.31 7.23 6.63
N TRP A 98 -0.86 7.02 6.05
CA TRP A 98 -1.81 6.00 6.51
C TRP A 98 -1.22 4.59 6.45
N PHE A 99 -0.49 4.27 5.37
CA PHE A 99 0.17 2.98 5.21
C PHE A 99 1.30 2.80 6.22
N GLY A 100 2.18 3.82 6.36
CA GLY A 100 3.29 3.78 7.32
C GLY A 100 2.82 3.53 8.74
N GLN A 101 1.77 4.22 9.17
CA GLN A 101 1.18 4.04 10.50
C GLN A 101 0.66 2.61 10.73
N ASN A 102 -0.13 2.08 9.80
CA ASN A 102 -0.65 0.72 9.91
C ASN A 102 0.46 -0.33 9.83
N PHE A 103 1.50 -0.08 9.03
CA PHE A 103 2.63 -0.99 8.90
C PHE A 103 3.50 -1.04 10.17
N LEU A 104 3.66 0.11 10.87
CA LEU A 104 4.30 0.13 12.20
C LEU A 104 3.53 -0.73 13.21
N VAL A 105 2.20 -0.55 13.26
CA VAL A 105 1.35 -1.34 14.16
C VAL A 105 1.41 -2.83 13.81
N LEU A 106 1.31 -3.17 12.52
CA LEU A 106 1.45 -4.55 12.06
C LEU A 106 2.78 -5.15 12.52
N TYR A 107 3.90 -4.42 12.32
CA TYR A 107 5.23 -4.92 12.70
C TYR A 107 5.32 -5.22 14.20
N LEU A 108 4.76 -4.36 15.04
CA LEU A 108 4.69 -4.58 16.50
C LEU A 108 3.84 -5.80 16.87
N LEU A 109 2.78 -6.06 16.10
CA LEU A 109 1.88 -7.18 16.35
C LEU A 109 2.42 -8.52 15.81
N THR A 110 3.47 -8.50 14.97
CA THR A 110 3.98 -9.73 14.32
C THR A 110 4.32 -10.87 15.29
N PRO A 111 4.92 -10.67 16.49
CA PRO A 111 5.17 -11.77 17.41
C PRO A 111 3.89 -12.48 17.85
N ILE A 112 2.85 -11.70 18.16
CA ILE A 112 1.56 -12.24 18.60
C ILE A 112 0.86 -12.94 17.42
N ILE A 113 0.82 -12.28 16.27
CA ILE A 113 0.22 -12.84 15.05
C ILE A 113 0.89 -14.17 14.71
N ASN A 114 2.24 -14.22 14.67
CA ASN A 114 2.98 -15.43 14.34
C ASN A 114 2.67 -16.56 15.31
N ARG A 115 2.61 -16.28 16.63
CA ARG A 115 2.27 -17.29 17.63
C ARG A 115 0.87 -17.87 17.41
N VAL A 116 -0.11 -17.00 17.11
CA VAL A 116 -1.48 -17.45 16.80
C VAL A 116 -1.51 -18.28 15.52
N LEU A 117 -0.86 -17.82 14.45
CA LEU A 117 -0.86 -18.52 13.17
C LEU A 117 -0.18 -19.90 13.23
N HIS A 118 0.89 -20.05 14.02
CA HIS A 118 1.54 -21.35 14.24
C HIS A 118 0.73 -22.29 15.15
N TRP A 119 -0.04 -21.74 16.07
CA TRP A 119 -0.90 -22.52 16.95
C TRP A 119 -2.16 -23.05 16.25
N LEU A 120 -2.66 -22.32 15.24
CA LEU A 120 -3.84 -22.72 14.49
C LEU A 120 -3.60 -24.00 13.68
N GLN A 121 -4.48 -24.98 13.85
CA GLN A 121 -4.53 -26.12 12.94
C GLN A 121 -4.89 -25.64 11.52
N HIS A 122 -4.39 -26.29 10.49
CA HIS A 122 -4.60 -25.92 9.07
C HIS A 122 -6.06 -25.63 8.74
N LYS A 123 -7.00 -26.46 9.20
CA LYS A 123 -8.45 -26.29 8.98
C LYS A 123 -8.95 -24.92 9.49
N TYR A 124 -8.57 -24.55 10.71
CA TYR A 124 -9.01 -23.29 11.33
C TYR A 124 -8.29 -22.08 10.71
N TYR A 125 -7.07 -22.27 10.25
CA TYR A 125 -6.36 -21.23 9.52
C TYR A 125 -7.05 -20.91 8.19
N VAL A 126 -7.39 -21.93 7.40
CA VAL A 126 -8.16 -21.75 6.14
C VAL A 126 -9.50 -21.09 6.44
N MET A 127 -10.22 -21.56 7.47
CA MET A 127 -11.51 -20.96 7.87
C MET A 127 -11.34 -19.47 8.22
N LEU A 128 -10.32 -19.10 8.98
CA LEU A 128 -10.03 -17.70 9.32
C LEU A 128 -9.84 -16.85 8.05
N LEU A 129 -9.04 -17.31 7.10
CA LEU A 129 -8.79 -16.58 5.85
C LEU A 129 -10.06 -16.45 4.99
N VAL A 130 -10.83 -17.52 4.86
CA VAL A 130 -12.08 -17.51 4.09
C VAL A 130 -13.10 -16.58 4.72
N VAL A 131 -13.35 -16.71 6.03
CA VAL A 131 -14.32 -15.87 6.76
C VAL A 131 -13.91 -14.39 6.69
N SER A 132 -12.64 -14.09 6.93
CA SER A 132 -12.13 -12.72 6.84
C SER A 132 -12.29 -12.15 5.42
N THR A 133 -12.00 -12.95 4.39
CA THR A 133 -12.15 -12.54 2.99
C THR A 133 -13.61 -12.27 2.64
N VAL A 134 -14.52 -13.13 3.09
CA VAL A 134 -15.96 -12.97 2.81
C VAL A 134 -16.51 -11.74 3.53
N ILE A 135 -16.26 -11.61 4.84
CA ILE A 135 -16.86 -10.55 5.67
C ILE A 135 -16.28 -9.16 5.32
N TRP A 136 -14.96 -9.05 5.15
CA TRP A 136 -14.32 -7.74 5.01
C TRP A 136 -13.99 -7.33 3.59
N PHE A 137 -14.07 -8.23 2.62
CA PHE A 137 -13.78 -7.90 1.22
C PHE A 137 -14.94 -8.22 0.28
N LEU A 138 -15.45 -9.45 0.26
CA LEU A 138 -16.47 -9.84 -0.71
C LEU A 138 -17.80 -9.13 -0.45
N ILE A 139 -18.34 -9.23 0.77
CA ILE A 139 -19.65 -8.64 1.11
C ILE A 139 -19.61 -7.11 0.97
N PRO A 140 -18.62 -6.36 1.53
CA PRO A 140 -18.55 -4.91 1.33
C PRO A 140 -18.41 -4.53 -0.14
N THR A 141 -17.60 -5.25 -0.93
CA THR A 141 -17.48 -4.98 -2.37
C THR A 141 -18.82 -5.13 -3.10
N ALA A 142 -19.63 -6.13 -2.73
CA ALA A 142 -20.92 -6.35 -3.37
C ALA A 142 -22.01 -5.36 -2.93
N LEU A 143 -22.03 -4.98 -1.65
CA LEU A 143 -23.11 -4.16 -1.08
C LEU A 143 -22.88 -2.66 -1.22
N ASN A 144 -21.66 -2.19 -0.98
CA ASN A 144 -21.38 -0.75 -0.89
C ASN A 144 -21.32 -0.04 -2.26
N LEU A 145 -21.45 -0.77 -3.34
CA LEU A 145 -21.65 -0.23 -4.68
C LEU A 145 -23.02 0.47 -4.82
N TRP A 146 -24.03 0.01 -4.10
CA TRP A 146 -25.41 0.45 -4.28
C TRP A 146 -25.75 1.64 -3.37
N PRO A 147 -26.09 2.84 -3.91
CA PRO A 147 -26.31 4.04 -3.12
C PRO A 147 -27.43 3.94 -2.08
N ASN A 148 -28.42 3.09 -2.31
CA ASN A 148 -29.57 2.89 -1.43
C ASN A 148 -29.36 1.79 -0.37
N VAL A 149 -28.19 1.12 -0.39
CA VAL A 149 -27.85 0.12 0.61
C VAL A 149 -27.00 0.80 1.69
N PRO A 150 -27.32 0.60 2.98
CA PRO A 150 -26.50 1.15 4.06
C PRO A 150 -25.05 0.68 3.93
N HIS A 151 -24.12 1.64 4.01
CA HIS A 151 -22.69 1.35 3.88
C HIS A 151 -22.23 0.38 4.96
N THR A 152 -21.80 -0.81 4.56
CA THR A 152 -21.48 -1.93 5.45
C THR A 152 -20.00 -2.24 5.38
N THR A 153 -19.31 -2.14 6.51
CA THR A 153 -17.87 -2.46 6.62
C THR A 153 -17.58 -3.50 7.70
N PHE A 154 -18.57 -3.94 8.48
CA PHE A 154 -18.40 -4.86 9.61
C PHE A 154 -17.25 -4.45 10.55
N GLY A 155 -17.15 -3.15 10.86
CA GLY A 155 -16.09 -2.61 11.70
C GLY A 155 -14.69 -2.63 11.06
N PHE A 156 -14.61 -2.76 9.72
CA PHE A 156 -13.34 -2.75 9.00
C PHE A 156 -12.48 -1.54 9.38
N LYS A 157 -11.21 -1.82 9.66
CA LYS A 157 -10.14 -0.85 9.84
C LYS A 157 -8.93 -1.32 9.03
N HIS A 158 -8.13 -0.40 8.53
CA HIS A 158 -6.95 -0.73 7.72
C HIS A 158 -6.01 -1.75 8.38
N ILE A 159 -5.88 -1.74 9.70
CA ILE A 159 -5.06 -2.71 10.43
C ILE A 159 -5.58 -4.14 10.26
N PHE A 160 -6.90 -4.36 10.20
CA PHE A 160 -7.46 -5.70 9.97
C PHE A 160 -7.11 -6.22 8.58
N SER A 161 -7.18 -5.37 7.53
CA SER A 161 -6.75 -5.78 6.19
C SER A 161 -5.26 -6.14 6.17
N PHE A 162 -4.41 -5.39 6.86
CA PHE A 162 -2.98 -5.71 6.97
C PHE A 162 -2.74 -7.05 7.66
N VAL A 163 -3.49 -7.36 8.73
CA VAL A 163 -3.41 -8.67 9.40
C VAL A 163 -3.86 -9.79 8.46
N VAL A 164 -4.94 -9.59 7.68
CA VAL A 164 -5.39 -10.57 6.69
C VAL A 164 -4.36 -10.78 5.59
N PHE A 165 -3.81 -9.70 5.01
CA PHE A 165 -2.79 -9.80 3.96
C PHE A 165 -1.52 -10.47 4.47
N TYR A 166 -1.08 -10.12 5.68
CA TYR A 166 0.02 -10.78 6.37
C TYR A 166 -0.24 -12.27 6.51
N SER A 167 -1.43 -12.63 7.01
CA SER A 167 -1.82 -14.03 7.22
C SER A 167 -1.91 -14.82 5.92
N LEU A 168 -2.35 -14.20 4.81
CA LEU A 168 -2.32 -14.81 3.47
C LEU A 168 -0.89 -15.12 3.02
N GLY A 169 0.03 -14.17 3.19
CA GLY A 169 1.46 -14.38 2.89
C GLY A 169 2.08 -15.48 3.76
N ALA A 170 1.78 -15.46 5.06
CA ALA A 170 2.20 -16.47 6.02
C ALA A 170 1.66 -17.87 5.68
N TYR A 171 0.36 -17.95 5.30
CA TYR A 171 -0.24 -19.20 4.84
C TYR A 171 0.50 -19.81 3.64
N ILE A 172 0.83 -18.98 2.65
CA ILE A 172 1.58 -19.44 1.47
C ILE A 172 2.97 -19.94 1.88
N LYS A 173 3.62 -19.33 2.88
CA LYS A 173 4.90 -19.82 3.40
C LYS A 173 4.78 -21.16 4.09
N LEU A 174 3.77 -21.35 4.93
CA LEU A 174 3.61 -22.53 5.78
C LEU A 174 2.99 -23.71 5.03
N TYR A 175 2.04 -23.45 4.13
CA TYR A 175 1.20 -24.49 3.51
C TYR A 175 1.16 -24.43 1.98
N GLY A 176 1.80 -23.47 1.33
CA GLY A 176 1.65 -23.20 -0.10
C GLY A 176 2.53 -24.02 -1.03
N SER A 177 3.06 -25.19 -0.61
CA SER A 177 3.91 -26.04 -1.46
C SER A 177 3.23 -26.43 -2.78
N HIS A 178 1.91 -26.67 -2.76
CA HIS A 178 1.07 -27.04 -3.89
C HIS A 178 0.64 -25.86 -4.77
N ILE A 179 0.86 -24.62 -4.34
CA ILE A 179 0.46 -23.41 -5.07
C ILE A 179 1.36 -23.23 -6.29
N THR A 180 0.74 -23.18 -7.47
CA THR A 180 1.42 -23.06 -8.77
C THR A 180 1.33 -21.66 -9.33
N LYS A 181 2.21 -21.30 -10.28
CA LYS A 181 2.13 -20.03 -11.02
C LYS A 181 0.79 -19.87 -11.75
N LYS A 182 0.16 -20.98 -12.21
CA LYS A 182 -1.16 -20.98 -12.86
C LYS A 182 -2.24 -20.40 -11.95
N ILE A 183 -2.24 -20.77 -10.67
CA ILE A 183 -3.18 -20.20 -9.67
C ILE A 183 -2.97 -18.70 -9.54
N GLY A 184 -1.72 -18.23 -9.52
CA GLY A 184 -1.41 -16.80 -9.49
C GLY A 184 -1.95 -16.06 -10.73
N ILE A 185 -1.80 -16.64 -11.92
CA ILE A 185 -2.33 -16.06 -13.17
C ILE A 185 -3.86 -16.00 -13.11
N ILE A 186 -4.54 -17.09 -12.69
CA ILE A 186 -6.00 -17.11 -12.57
C ILE A 186 -6.49 -16.00 -11.63
N PHE A 187 -5.89 -15.86 -10.44
CA PHE A 187 -6.28 -14.84 -9.47
C PHE A 187 -6.02 -13.43 -10.00
N SER A 188 -4.88 -13.21 -10.64
CA SER A 188 -4.58 -11.91 -11.27
C SER A 188 -5.56 -11.57 -12.38
N THR A 189 -5.90 -12.53 -13.22
CA THR A 189 -6.86 -12.32 -14.33
C THR A 189 -8.25 -12.01 -13.79
N ILE A 190 -8.77 -12.81 -12.84
CA ILE A 190 -10.09 -12.55 -12.22
C ILE A 190 -10.08 -11.19 -11.51
N GLY A 191 -9.02 -10.88 -10.75
CA GLY A 191 -8.89 -9.60 -10.04
C GLY A 191 -8.84 -8.41 -11.00
N PHE A 192 -8.03 -8.48 -12.06
CA PHE A 192 -7.91 -7.41 -13.04
C PHE A 192 -9.19 -7.22 -13.85
N VAL A 193 -9.71 -8.31 -14.44
CA VAL A 193 -10.92 -8.25 -15.29
C VAL A 193 -12.14 -7.85 -14.46
N GLY A 194 -12.28 -8.39 -13.25
CA GLY A 194 -13.39 -8.04 -12.37
C GLY A 194 -13.37 -6.57 -11.92
N ALA A 195 -12.21 -6.03 -11.58
CA ALA A 195 -12.09 -4.62 -11.24
C ALA A 195 -12.32 -3.71 -12.46
N PHE A 196 -11.74 -4.04 -13.60
CA PHE A 196 -11.92 -3.30 -14.85
C PHE A 196 -13.37 -3.25 -15.30
N LEU A 197 -14.02 -4.41 -15.42
CA LEU A 197 -15.43 -4.49 -15.80
C LEU A 197 -16.35 -3.86 -14.75
N GLY A 198 -15.97 -3.93 -13.48
CA GLY A 198 -16.67 -3.26 -12.39
C GLY A 198 -16.65 -1.74 -12.52
N ASP A 199 -15.49 -1.13 -12.79
CA ASP A 199 -15.40 0.32 -13.00
C ASP A 199 -16.17 0.75 -14.26
N ILE A 200 -16.10 -0.03 -15.37
CA ILE A 200 -16.93 0.22 -16.57
C ILE A 200 -18.41 0.15 -16.26
N LEU A 201 -18.85 -0.83 -15.46
CA LEU A 201 -20.25 -0.92 -15.00
C LEU A 201 -20.67 0.34 -14.24
N VAL A 202 -19.82 0.82 -13.32
CA VAL A 202 -20.10 2.07 -12.57
C VAL A 202 -20.20 3.26 -13.50
N ASP A 203 -19.35 3.36 -14.52
CA ASP A 203 -19.41 4.43 -15.51
C ASP A 203 -20.73 4.40 -16.30
N VAL A 204 -21.17 3.23 -16.76
CA VAL A 204 -22.46 3.09 -17.44
C VAL A 204 -23.63 3.46 -16.52
N LEU A 205 -23.58 3.06 -15.26
CA LEU A 205 -24.57 3.48 -14.26
C LEU A 205 -24.56 5.00 -14.03
N ALA A 206 -23.37 5.61 -14.02
CA ALA A 206 -23.21 7.06 -13.83
C ALA A 206 -23.81 7.87 -14.99
N MET A 207 -23.82 7.35 -16.21
CA MET A 207 -24.48 7.99 -17.37
C MET A 207 -26.01 8.10 -17.17
N THR A 208 -26.61 7.16 -16.46
CA THR A 208 -28.05 7.11 -16.22
C THR A 208 -28.45 7.74 -14.88
N ASN A 209 -27.57 7.66 -13.88
CA ASN A 209 -27.81 8.18 -12.54
C ASN A 209 -26.53 8.82 -11.97
N PRO A 210 -26.49 10.18 -11.86
CA PRO A 210 -25.32 10.92 -11.39
C PRO A 210 -24.84 10.55 -9.98
N VAL A 211 -25.62 9.85 -9.17
CA VAL A 211 -25.23 9.40 -7.83
C VAL A 211 -23.98 8.49 -7.90
N TYR A 212 -23.86 7.70 -8.97
CA TYR A 212 -22.71 6.81 -9.19
C TYR A 212 -21.41 7.53 -9.56
N MET A 213 -21.46 8.83 -9.91
CA MET A 213 -20.24 9.62 -10.18
C MET A 213 -19.26 9.62 -9.01
N LYS A 214 -19.73 9.48 -7.78
CA LYS A 214 -18.89 9.39 -6.59
C LYS A 214 -18.14 8.04 -6.48
N GLN A 215 -18.49 7.09 -7.33
CA GLN A 215 -18.01 5.71 -7.26
C GLN A 215 -17.27 5.24 -8.52
N ILE A 216 -16.93 6.15 -9.45
CA ILE A 216 -16.28 5.81 -10.75
C ILE A 216 -14.93 5.13 -10.62
N PHE A 217 -14.30 5.19 -9.45
CA PHE A 217 -13.08 4.46 -9.09
C PHE A 217 -13.33 3.43 -7.97
N TYR A 218 -14.57 2.97 -7.82
CA TYR A 218 -14.95 2.09 -6.72
C TYR A 218 -14.11 0.82 -6.66
N PHE A 219 -13.91 0.15 -7.79
CA PHE A 219 -13.12 -1.07 -7.86
C PHE A 219 -11.62 -0.81 -7.94
N THR A 220 -11.19 0.38 -8.33
CA THR A 220 -9.77 0.79 -8.37
C THR A 220 -9.25 1.28 -7.02
N GLN A 221 -10.06 2.03 -6.25
CA GLN A 221 -9.59 2.74 -5.04
C GLN A 221 -10.00 2.09 -3.72
N ASN A 222 -10.91 1.13 -3.74
CA ASN A 222 -11.53 0.61 -2.53
C ASN A 222 -10.54 -0.17 -1.65
N ASP A 223 -10.43 0.20 -0.36
CA ASP A 223 -9.55 -0.43 0.61
C ASP A 223 -9.97 -1.87 0.98
N TYR A 224 -11.26 -2.18 0.80
CA TYR A 224 -11.85 -3.52 0.98
C TYR A 224 -12.19 -4.18 -0.36
N GLY A 225 -11.54 -3.76 -1.46
CA GLY A 225 -11.81 -4.26 -2.81
C GLY A 225 -11.46 -5.75 -2.97
N PHE A 226 -12.46 -6.61 -3.14
CA PHE A 226 -12.26 -8.05 -3.34
C PHE A 226 -11.41 -8.35 -4.59
N PHE A 227 -11.66 -7.64 -5.70
CA PHE A 227 -10.86 -7.83 -6.92
C PHE A 227 -9.43 -7.35 -6.76
N GLN A 228 -9.20 -6.30 -5.98
CA GLN A 228 -7.85 -5.83 -5.65
C GLN A 228 -7.11 -6.84 -4.76
N LEU A 229 -7.82 -7.49 -3.84
CA LEU A 229 -7.26 -8.59 -3.04
C LEU A 229 -6.82 -9.74 -3.94
N LEU A 230 -7.69 -10.20 -4.86
CA LEU A 230 -7.35 -11.28 -5.80
C LEU A 230 -6.16 -10.91 -6.69
N LEU A 231 -6.16 -9.69 -7.25
CA LEU A 231 -5.05 -9.20 -8.09
C LEU A 231 -3.73 -9.20 -7.30
N GLY A 232 -3.74 -8.69 -6.07
CA GLY A 232 -2.55 -8.65 -5.22
C GLY A 232 -2.03 -10.03 -4.83
N ILE A 233 -2.92 -10.97 -4.45
CA ILE A 233 -2.56 -12.37 -4.19
C ILE A 233 -1.96 -13.01 -5.45
N GLY A 234 -2.62 -12.81 -6.59
CA GLY A 234 -2.18 -13.39 -7.86
C GLY A 234 -0.80 -12.89 -8.28
N LEU A 235 -0.57 -11.58 -8.22
CA LEU A 235 0.73 -10.96 -8.49
C LEU A 235 1.81 -11.50 -7.54
N PHE A 236 1.53 -11.56 -6.24
CA PHE A 236 2.46 -12.13 -5.26
C PHE A 236 2.87 -13.57 -5.64
N ILE A 237 1.91 -14.44 -5.96
CA ILE A 237 2.19 -15.83 -6.35
C ILE A 237 3.00 -15.88 -7.65
N ILE A 238 2.67 -15.08 -8.66
CA ILE A 238 3.39 -15.04 -9.95
C ILE A 238 4.86 -14.70 -9.72
N PHE A 239 5.14 -13.65 -8.93
CA PHE A 239 6.52 -13.24 -8.64
C PHE A 239 7.24 -14.25 -7.74
N LEU A 240 6.55 -14.82 -6.73
CA LEU A 240 7.12 -15.85 -5.87
C LEU A 240 7.57 -17.09 -6.67
N LYS A 241 6.81 -17.47 -7.70
CA LYS A 241 7.11 -18.65 -8.55
C LYS A 241 7.91 -18.28 -9.81
N ALA A 242 8.29 -17.02 -9.99
CA ALA A 242 9.12 -16.59 -11.12
C ALA A 242 10.58 -17.01 -10.91
N LYS A 243 11.18 -17.59 -11.94
CA LYS A 243 12.61 -17.90 -11.96
C LYS A 243 13.40 -16.65 -12.36
N ILE A 244 13.66 -15.76 -11.41
CA ILE A 244 14.40 -14.52 -11.65
C ILE A 244 15.84 -14.71 -11.18
N THR A 245 16.79 -14.47 -12.09
CA THR A 245 18.22 -14.46 -11.74
C THR A 245 18.50 -13.28 -10.80
N TYR A 246 19.28 -13.52 -9.76
CA TYR A 246 19.71 -12.48 -8.84
C TYR A 246 20.42 -11.33 -9.57
N ARG A 247 19.96 -10.11 -9.32
CA ARG A 247 20.54 -8.87 -9.84
C ARG A 247 20.70 -7.87 -8.70
N PRO A 248 21.94 -7.50 -8.29
CA PRO A 248 22.17 -6.61 -7.15
C PRO A 248 21.40 -5.28 -7.24
N TRP A 249 21.33 -4.71 -8.44
CA TRP A 249 20.64 -3.43 -8.65
C TRP A 249 19.14 -3.49 -8.35
N ILE A 250 18.48 -4.65 -8.55
CA ILE A 250 17.06 -4.83 -8.19
C ILE A 250 16.86 -4.66 -6.68
N ASN A 251 17.79 -5.19 -5.87
CA ASN A 251 17.72 -5.04 -4.42
C ASN A 251 17.96 -3.60 -3.98
N VAL A 252 18.87 -2.88 -4.66
CA VAL A 252 19.08 -1.46 -4.41
C VAL A 252 17.81 -0.68 -4.68
N VAL A 253 17.19 -0.86 -5.84
CA VAL A 253 15.92 -0.22 -6.21
C VAL A 253 14.81 -0.62 -5.22
N ALA A 254 14.66 -1.90 -4.92
CA ALA A 254 13.65 -2.40 -3.99
C ALA A 254 13.80 -1.79 -2.58
N SER A 255 15.03 -1.54 -2.12
CA SER A 255 15.28 -0.94 -0.81
C SER A 255 14.79 0.51 -0.70
N THR A 256 14.62 1.22 -1.81
CA THR A 256 14.17 2.62 -1.85
C THR A 256 12.65 2.77 -2.08
N THR A 257 11.94 1.70 -2.46
CA THR A 257 10.52 1.79 -2.84
C THR A 257 9.62 2.34 -1.74
N PHE A 258 9.89 1.98 -0.49
CA PHE A 258 9.12 2.51 0.64
C PHE A 258 9.40 3.99 0.88
N GLY A 259 10.64 4.45 0.68
CA GLY A 259 10.99 5.86 0.73
C GLY A 259 10.33 6.67 -0.38
N ILE A 260 10.28 6.13 -1.61
CA ILE A 260 9.54 6.74 -2.73
C ILE A 260 8.08 6.96 -2.34
N TYR A 261 7.44 5.95 -1.74
CA TYR A 261 6.06 6.05 -1.27
C TYR A 261 5.91 7.15 -0.22
N LEU A 262 6.74 7.15 0.85
CA LEU A 262 6.67 8.13 1.94
C LEU A 262 6.91 9.58 1.49
N LEU A 263 7.64 9.77 0.38
CA LEU A 263 7.91 11.07 -0.19
C LEU A 263 6.69 11.62 -0.94
N HIS A 264 6.12 10.87 -1.89
CA HIS A 264 5.11 11.39 -2.80
C HIS A 264 3.66 11.26 -2.29
N ASP A 265 3.41 10.44 -1.25
CA ASP A 265 2.10 10.29 -0.59
C ASP A 265 2.05 11.01 0.78
N ASN A 266 2.94 11.96 1.02
CA ASN A 266 2.95 12.73 2.26
C ASN A 266 1.84 13.78 2.27
N LYS A 267 0.98 13.75 3.29
CA LYS A 267 -0.17 14.65 3.43
C LYS A 267 0.15 16.15 3.37
N LEU A 268 1.37 16.53 3.76
CA LEU A 268 1.79 17.93 3.76
C LEU A 268 2.08 18.45 2.35
N PHE A 269 2.47 17.57 1.43
CA PHE A 269 2.98 17.95 0.11
C PHE A 269 2.12 17.43 -1.04
N LEU A 270 1.24 16.46 -0.78
CA LEU A 270 0.45 15.75 -1.78
C LEU A 270 -0.28 16.68 -2.75
N HIS A 271 -1.12 17.60 -2.23
CA HIS A 271 -1.89 18.52 -3.07
C HIS A 271 -0.99 19.43 -3.89
N TYR A 272 0.02 20.03 -3.27
CA TYR A 272 0.96 20.89 -3.99
C TYR A 272 1.64 20.15 -5.14
N MET A 273 2.05 18.90 -4.93
CA MET A 273 2.73 18.12 -5.95
C MET A 273 1.83 17.83 -7.14
N TRP A 274 0.61 17.37 -6.92
CA TRP A 274 -0.29 16.94 -8.02
C TRP A 274 -0.99 18.11 -8.71
N ASP A 275 -1.37 19.12 -7.95
CA ASP A 275 -2.15 20.27 -8.43
C ASP A 275 -1.27 21.38 -9.01
N ASN A 276 -0.19 21.74 -8.30
CA ASN A 276 0.64 22.88 -8.67
C ASN A 276 1.91 22.45 -9.43
N ALA A 277 2.73 21.57 -8.85
CA ALA A 277 4.02 21.24 -9.42
C ALA A 277 3.90 20.40 -10.71
N LEU A 278 2.98 19.44 -10.75
CA LEU A 278 2.75 18.56 -11.90
C LEU A 278 1.56 19.00 -12.74
N ALA A 279 0.59 19.73 -12.16
CA ALA A 279 -0.60 20.25 -12.84
C ALA A 279 -1.30 19.18 -13.72
N THR A 280 -1.45 17.98 -13.18
CA THR A 280 -1.87 16.78 -13.95
C THR A 280 -3.26 16.91 -14.57
N TYR A 281 -4.15 17.66 -13.92
CA TYR A 281 -5.51 17.92 -14.38
C TYR A 281 -5.58 18.59 -15.77
N GLN A 282 -4.56 19.40 -16.13
CA GLN A 282 -4.50 20.11 -17.40
C GLN A 282 -4.42 19.19 -18.62
N TYR A 283 -4.01 17.94 -18.41
CA TYR A 283 -3.83 16.95 -19.48
C TYR A 283 -5.04 16.01 -19.61
N TYR A 284 -6.11 16.18 -18.78
CA TYR A 284 -7.22 15.22 -18.75
C TYR A 284 -7.90 15.05 -20.12
N ASP A 285 -8.14 16.12 -20.83
CA ASP A 285 -8.80 16.09 -22.16
C ASP A 285 -7.81 15.91 -23.32
N SER A 286 -6.52 15.74 -23.02
CA SER A 286 -5.48 15.61 -24.02
C SER A 286 -5.21 14.16 -24.39
N LEU A 287 -4.98 13.86 -25.67
CA LEU A 287 -4.49 12.57 -26.13
C LEU A 287 -3.08 12.22 -25.62
N VAL A 288 -2.33 13.22 -25.12
CA VAL A 288 -0.99 13.02 -24.53
C VAL A 288 -1.05 12.54 -23.09
N LEU A 289 -2.23 12.48 -22.44
CA LEU A 289 -2.35 12.06 -21.03
C LEU A 289 -1.64 10.74 -20.70
N PRO A 290 -1.74 9.67 -21.51
CA PRO A 290 -1.04 8.42 -21.21
C PRO A 290 0.49 8.56 -21.19
N LEU A 291 1.04 9.31 -22.14
CA LEU A 291 2.48 9.56 -22.19
C LEU A 291 2.95 10.43 -21.03
N TYR A 292 2.18 11.47 -20.70
CA TYR A 292 2.43 12.33 -19.55
C TYR A 292 2.37 11.56 -18.24
N ALA A 293 1.39 10.67 -18.08
CA ALA A 293 1.26 9.81 -16.89
C ALA A 293 2.49 8.90 -16.70
N ILE A 294 2.98 8.29 -17.79
CA ILE A 294 4.20 7.45 -17.75
C ILE A 294 5.42 8.31 -17.38
N PHE A 295 5.56 9.49 -18.00
CA PHE A 295 6.65 10.41 -17.69
C PHE A 295 6.64 10.84 -16.23
N VAL A 296 5.50 11.26 -15.68
CA VAL A 296 5.36 11.68 -14.28
C VAL A 296 5.69 10.54 -13.32
N VAL A 297 5.19 9.34 -13.61
CA VAL A 297 5.50 8.16 -12.76
C VAL A 297 6.99 7.84 -12.79
N ALA A 298 7.63 7.88 -13.96
CA ALA A 298 9.06 7.67 -14.08
C ALA A 298 9.87 8.76 -13.37
N LEU A 299 9.45 10.01 -13.47
CA LEU A 299 10.08 11.15 -12.79
C LEU A 299 10.02 10.98 -11.26
N ILE A 300 8.81 10.73 -10.71
CA ILE A 300 8.64 10.52 -9.26
C ILE A 300 9.47 9.32 -8.80
N PHE A 301 9.50 8.25 -9.60
CA PHE A 301 10.27 7.05 -9.25
C PHE A 301 11.77 7.33 -9.22
N VAL A 302 12.32 7.97 -10.23
CA VAL A 302 13.76 8.27 -10.32
C VAL A 302 14.18 9.28 -9.24
N VAL A 303 13.42 10.37 -9.07
CA VAL A 303 13.71 11.39 -8.04
C VAL A 303 13.59 10.77 -6.64
N GLY A 304 12.49 10.06 -6.37
CA GLY A 304 12.27 9.44 -5.07
C GLY A 304 13.30 8.35 -4.75
N MET A 305 13.70 7.55 -5.75
CA MET A 305 14.78 6.56 -5.62
C MET A 305 16.11 7.24 -5.26
N THR A 306 16.45 8.31 -5.95
CA THR A 306 17.69 9.06 -5.70
C THR A 306 17.71 9.64 -4.29
N VAL A 307 16.62 10.30 -3.90
CA VAL A 307 16.47 10.91 -2.56
C VAL A 307 16.59 9.84 -1.47
N ASP A 308 15.89 8.72 -1.62
CA ASP A 308 15.92 7.66 -0.60
C ASP A 308 17.27 6.92 -0.58
N TYR A 309 17.92 6.76 -1.72
CA TYR A 309 19.27 6.20 -1.78
C TYR A 309 20.29 7.06 -1.02
N VAL A 310 20.23 8.39 -1.20
CA VAL A 310 21.07 9.34 -0.46
C VAL A 310 20.77 9.26 1.04
N ARG A 311 19.48 9.29 1.44
CA ARG A 311 19.07 9.11 2.83
C ARG A 311 19.62 7.82 3.43
N LEU A 312 19.46 6.71 2.70
CA LEU A 312 19.91 5.38 3.13
C LEU A 312 21.44 5.34 3.33
N ALA A 313 22.19 5.93 2.38
CA ALA A 313 23.65 5.89 2.42
C ALA A 313 24.24 6.81 3.50
N PHE A 314 23.74 8.04 3.62
CA PHE A 314 24.37 9.10 4.44
C PHE A 314 23.68 9.30 5.79
N ILE A 315 22.44 8.85 5.98
CA ILE A 315 21.70 9.03 7.24
C ILE A 315 21.42 7.68 7.89
N GLU A 316 20.69 6.80 7.23
CA GLU A 316 20.21 5.55 7.85
C GLU A 316 21.36 4.63 8.24
N LYS A 317 22.28 4.34 7.32
CA LYS A 317 23.40 3.41 7.61
C LYS A 317 24.27 3.88 8.76
N PRO A 318 24.74 5.15 8.81
CA PRO A 318 25.54 5.65 9.96
C PRO A 318 24.76 5.60 11.27
N VAL A 319 23.50 6.08 11.27
CA VAL A 319 22.67 6.09 12.48
C VAL A 319 22.44 4.68 12.98
N MET A 320 22.03 3.76 12.10
CA MET A 320 21.79 2.37 12.50
C MET A 320 23.06 1.68 12.98
N LYS A 321 24.22 1.96 12.38
CA LYS A 321 25.51 1.44 12.87
C LYS A 321 25.78 1.88 14.31
N ALA A 322 25.43 3.11 14.65
CA ALA A 322 25.66 3.66 15.99
C ALA A 322 24.69 3.09 17.04
N ILE A 323 23.39 2.96 16.70
CA ILE A 323 22.35 2.61 17.70
C ILE A 323 22.06 1.12 17.79
N THR A 324 22.32 0.29 16.76
CA THR A 324 22.00 -1.14 16.74
C THR A 324 22.57 -1.91 17.94
N PRO A 325 23.83 -1.74 18.36
CA PRO A 325 24.37 -2.46 19.52
C PRO A 325 23.59 -2.20 20.81
N SER A 326 23.14 -0.95 21.00
CA SER A 326 22.32 -0.59 22.17
C SER A 326 20.92 -1.18 22.10
N LEU A 327 20.30 -1.16 20.92
CA LEU A 327 18.97 -1.77 20.71
C LEU A 327 18.99 -3.29 20.90
N GLU A 328 20.04 -3.98 20.47
CA GLU A 328 20.20 -5.41 20.69
C GLU A 328 20.38 -5.76 22.17
N ARG A 329 21.13 -4.95 22.93
CA ARG A 329 21.23 -5.09 24.39
C ARG A 329 19.89 -4.89 25.08
N ILE A 330 19.10 -3.90 24.66
CA ILE A 330 17.74 -3.68 25.18
C ILE A 330 16.87 -4.89 24.84
N GLN A 331 16.86 -5.34 23.60
CA GLN A 331 16.09 -6.50 23.16
C GLN A 331 16.43 -7.74 24.00
N SER A 332 17.71 -8.07 24.18
CA SER A 332 18.15 -9.21 24.96
C SER A 332 17.72 -9.14 26.45
N ARG A 333 17.61 -7.93 27.02
CA ARG A 333 17.09 -7.76 28.37
C ARG A 333 15.58 -8.00 28.43
N VAL A 334 14.84 -7.47 27.46
CA VAL A 334 13.38 -7.65 27.37
C VAL A 334 13.04 -9.13 27.17
N GLU A 335 13.75 -9.84 26.30
CA GLU A 335 13.56 -11.28 26.03
C GLU A 335 13.82 -12.17 27.25
N LYS A 336 14.68 -11.72 28.18
CA LYS A 336 14.88 -12.43 29.46
C LYS A 336 13.71 -12.27 30.43
N VAL A 337 12.98 -11.17 30.35
CA VAL A 337 11.84 -10.85 31.23
C VAL A 337 10.52 -11.31 30.61
N LEU A 338 10.41 -11.18 29.31
CA LEU A 338 9.25 -11.56 28.49
C LEU A 338 9.73 -12.49 27.38
N PRO A 339 9.77 -13.81 27.59
CA PRO A 339 10.12 -14.76 26.54
C PRO A 339 9.02 -14.71 25.45
N LEU A 340 9.29 -13.98 24.38
CA LEU A 340 8.42 -13.79 23.21
C LEU A 340 8.61 -14.91 22.20
#